data_85c2ec3346d5a085939a3fe0a00f3b5a
#
_entry.id   85c2ec3346d5a085939a3fe0a00f3b5a
#
_cell.length_a   1.000
_cell.length_b   1.000
_cell.length_c   1.000
_cell.angle_alpha   90.00
_cell.angle_beta   90.00
_cell.angle_gamma   90.00
#
_symmetry.space_group_name_H-M   'P 1'
#
loop_
_entity.id
_entity.type
_entity.pdbx_description
1 polymer ?
#
loop_
_entity_poly.entity_id
_entity_poly.type
_entity_poly.pdbx_seq_one_letter_code
_entity_poly.pdbx_strand_id
1 'polypeptide(L)'
;NMPRKEATPEAPDIEANEEHVNVEVTPKGEASKVEIIYINPENEPASINAIKNGETWTLDKQVSHINIDGHTGKVTVGYQAVQAESEIVATETKGNSDSSSESKLKMPRKEVTPEAPDVEASEEQVNVEVTPKDDSTKLIINYTDTNGQSSSIIASKNGGVWSLDKQVPHIELDETNGKVTIGYQAVLAGSEISATETKGNSDASMESKVNMPIKVPTPDAPIIEKYVSDASVGISPKGEVTQLIIKYITPEGKVDSIIASKNEETWSLNKEVP
;
A
#
# COMPACT_ATOMS: atom_id res chain seq x y z
N ASN A 1 40.49 -51.27 17.38
CA ASN A 1 40.68 -50.01 16.68
C ASN A 1 39.67 -48.99 17.25
N MET A 2 40.17 -47.90 17.79
CA MET A 2 39.28 -46.75 18.11
C MET A 2 38.70 -46.18 16.79
N PRO A 3 37.40 -45.89 16.72
CA PRO A 3 36.85 -45.24 15.57
C PRO A 3 37.56 -43.89 15.38
N ARG A 4 37.93 -43.59 14.14
CA ARG A 4 38.57 -42.31 13.77
C ARG A 4 37.51 -41.21 13.82
N LYS A 5 37.81 -40.14 14.54
CA LYS A 5 36.96 -38.95 14.57
C LYS A 5 36.94 -38.28 13.18
N GLU A 6 35.78 -37.83 12.72
CA GLU A 6 35.66 -37.10 11.48
C GLU A 6 36.20 -35.67 11.61
N ALA A 7 36.53 -35.04 10.50
CA ALA A 7 36.97 -33.65 10.49
C ALA A 7 35.83 -32.72 10.86
N THR A 8 36.13 -31.72 11.66
CA THR A 8 35.19 -30.66 12.02
C THR A 8 34.70 -29.94 10.75
N PRO A 9 33.37 -29.78 10.52
CA PRO A 9 32.85 -29.11 9.37
C PRO A 9 33.08 -27.56 9.44
N GLU A 10 32.84 -26.88 8.35
CA GLU A 10 32.75 -25.41 8.33
C GLU A 10 31.52 -24.97 9.11
N ALA A 11 31.41 -23.68 9.47
CA ALA A 11 30.22 -23.13 10.07
C ALA A 11 29.06 -23.02 9.04
N PRO A 12 27.79 -23.22 9.45
CA PRO A 12 26.65 -23.06 8.55
C PRO A 12 26.53 -21.61 8.03
N ASP A 13 25.95 -21.42 6.87
CA ASP A 13 25.57 -20.08 6.41
C ASP A 13 24.36 -19.59 7.20
N ILE A 14 24.39 -18.31 7.58
CA ILE A 14 23.29 -17.65 8.27
C ILE A 14 23.01 -16.28 7.61
N GLU A 15 21.77 -16.06 7.20
CA GLU A 15 21.36 -14.84 6.47
C GLU A 15 20.06 -14.28 7.04
N ALA A 16 19.94 -12.94 7.09
CA ALA A 16 18.70 -12.27 7.45
C ALA A 16 17.92 -11.88 6.20
N ASN A 17 16.61 -12.07 6.24
CA ASN A 17 15.69 -11.54 5.27
C ASN A 17 14.85 -10.46 5.96
N GLU A 18 15.18 -9.19 5.69
CA GLU A 18 14.52 -8.02 6.27
C GLU A 18 13.06 -7.88 5.83
N GLU A 19 12.74 -8.26 4.60
CA GLU A 19 11.39 -8.16 4.04
C GLU A 19 10.43 -9.14 4.73
N HIS A 20 10.87 -10.39 4.93
CA HIS A 20 10.06 -11.43 5.56
C HIS A 20 10.29 -11.53 7.08
N VAL A 21 11.19 -10.73 7.62
CA VAL A 21 11.56 -10.69 9.04
C VAL A 21 11.86 -12.10 9.55
N ASN A 22 12.80 -12.77 8.92
CA ASN A 22 13.26 -14.09 9.29
C ASN A 22 14.78 -14.23 9.17
N VAL A 23 15.30 -15.31 9.74
CA VAL A 23 16.69 -15.72 9.58
C VAL A 23 16.70 -17.11 8.94
N GLU A 24 17.52 -17.28 7.92
CA GLU A 24 17.75 -18.54 7.23
C GLU A 24 19.10 -19.11 7.62
N VAL A 25 19.11 -20.37 8.03
CA VAL A 25 20.31 -21.13 8.37
C VAL A 25 20.44 -22.27 7.39
N THR A 26 21.55 -22.30 6.63
CA THR A 26 21.78 -23.32 5.59
C THR A 26 23.01 -24.15 5.96
N PRO A 27 22.87 -25.48 6.09
CA PRO A 27 24.01 -26.38 6.35
C PRO A 27 25.01 -26.36 5.20
N LYS A 28 26.29 -26.54 5.52
CA LYS A 28 27.38 -26.62 4.55
C LYS A 28 27.93 -28.05 4.39
N GLY A 29 28.40 -28.30 3.19
CA GLY A 29 29.15 -29.54 2.87
C GLY A 29 28.36 -30.80 3.22
N GLU A 30 29.00 -31.67 4.04
CA GLU A 30 28.44 -32.96 4.44
C GLU A 30 27.90 -32.97 5.89
N ALA A 31 27.41 -31.83 6.36
CA ALA A 31 26.78 -31.72 7.67
C ALA A 31 25.66 -32.77 7.83
N SER A 32 25.57 -33.37 9.01
CA SER A 32 24.51 -34.32 9.37
C SER A 32 23.57 -33.77 10.43
N LYS A 33 23.96 -32.70 11.12
CA LYS A 33 23.15 -31.98 12.11
C LYS A 33 23.52 -30.52 12.14
N VAL A 34 22.50 -29.65 12.23
CA VAL A 34 22.63 -28.20 12.53
C VAL A 34 21.91 -27.95 13.85
N GLU A 35 22.59 -27.33 14.79
CA GLU A 35 22.00 -26.85 16.03
C GLU A 35 21.83 -25.34 15.97
N ILE A 36 20.61 -24.85 16.25
CA ILE A 36 20.26 -23.43 16.25
C ILE A 36 19.80 -23.05 17.65
N ILE A 37 20.49 -22.12 18.27
CA ILE A 37 20.21 -21.59 19.61
C ILE A 37 19.66 -20.16 19.44
N TYR A 38 18.60 -19.86 20.17
CA TYR A 38 17.92 -18.56 20.10
C TYR A 38 17.25 -18.21 21.43
N ILE A 39 16.79 -16.99 21.59
CA ILE A 39 15.93 -16.58 22.70
C ILE A 39 14.48 -16.58 22.21
N ASN A 40 13.59 -17.31 22.88
CA ASN A 40 12.17 -17.36 22.52
C ASN A 40 11.44 -16.07 22.91
N PRO A 41 10.19 -15.85 22.49
CA PRO A 41 9.43 -14.63 22.82
C PRO A 41 9.19 -14.41 24.32
N GLU A 42 9.24 -15.49 25.12
CA GLU A 42 9.14 -15.45 26.59
C GLU A 42 10.46 -15.05 27.27
N ASN A 43 11.48 -14.68 26.48
CA ASN A 43 12.83 -14.32 26.93
C ASN A 43 13.61 -15.48 27.55
N GLU A 44 13.37 -16.70 27.11
CA GLU A 44 14.05 -17.91 27.56
C GLU A 44 14.99 -18.46 26.48
N PRO A 45 16.16 -19.01 26.85
CA PRO A 45 17.02 -19.73 25.91
C PRO A 45 16.32 -20.97 25.36
N ALA A 46 16.34 -21.14 24.06
CA ALA A 46 15.78 -22.26 23.34
C ALA A 46 16.74 -22.76 22.27
N SER A 47 16.57 -24.01 21.84
CA SER A 47 17.34 -24.59 20.74
C SER A 47 16.46 -25.49 19.88
N ILE A 48 16.84 -25.67 18.63
CA ILE A 48 16.24 -26.61 17.70
C ILE A 48 17.34 -27.25 16.86
N ASN A 49 17.17 -28.54 16.53
CA ASN A 49 18.12 -29.26 15.70
C ASN A 49 17.51 -29.68 14.38
N ALA A 50 18.17 -29.37 13.29
CA ALA A 50 17.94 -29.98 12.00
C ALA A 50 18.85 -31.22 11.87
N ILE A 51 18.27 -32.38 11.57
CA ILE A 51 18.96 -33.66 11.52
C ILE A 51 18.75 -34.27 10.14
N LYS A 52 19.82 -34.69 9.51
CA LYS A 52 19.83 -35.40 8.23
C LYS A 52 19.71 -36.90 8.42
N ASN A 53 18.64 -37.49 7.92
CA ASN A 53 18.41 -38.92 7.90
C ASN A 53 18.41 -39.40 6.44
N GLY A 54 19.53 -40.02 6.02
CA GLY A 54 19.74 -40.31 4.61
C GLY A 54 19.88 -39.07 3.76
N GLU A 55 18.93 -38.85 2.84
CA GLU A 55 18.89 -37.64 1.98
C GLU A 55 17.90 -36.57 2.47
N THR A 56 17.19 -36.80 3.55
CA THR A 56 16.14 -35.94 4.05
C THR A 56 16.49 -35.29 5.36
N TRP A 57 16.24 -33.99 5.47
CA TRP A 57 16.40 -33.22 6.68
C TRP A 57 15.06 -33.08 7.43
N THR A 58 15.09 -33.17 8.75
CA THR A 58 13.94 -33.01 9.64
C THR A 58 14.33 -32.24 10.89
N LEU A 59 13.37 -31.51 11.49
CA LEU A 59 13.56 -30.91 12.81
C LEU A 59 13.35 -31.99 13.91
N ASP A 60 14.13 -31.91 15.00
CA ASP A 60 13.99 -32.78 16.18
C ASP A 60 12.67 -32.55 16.94
N LYS A 61 12.07 -31.35 16.78
CA LYS A 61 10.77 -30.97 17.34
C LYS A 61 10.09 -29.97 16.46
N GLN A 62 8.77 -29.88 16.56
CA GLN A 62 7.96 -28.86 15.89
C GLN A 62 7.94 -27.60 16.76
N VAL A 63 8.31 -26.45 16.18
CA VAL A 63 8.19 -25.13 16.78
C VAL A 63 7.43 -24.23 15.80
N SER A 64 6.43 -23.54 16.30
CA SER A 64 5.66 -22.60 15.48
C SER A 64 6.58 -21.55 14.85
N HIS A 65 6.37 -21.23 13.57
CA HIS A 65 7.17 -20.27 12.80
C HIS A 65 8.65 -20.64 12.58
N ILE A 66 9.02 -21.91 12.84
CA ILE A 66 10.31 -22.47 12.40
C ILE A 66 10.02 -23.58 11.41
N ASN A 67 10.56 -23.48 10.21
CA ASN A 67 10.35 -24.42 9.11
C ASN A 67 11.69 -24.96 8.59
N ILE A 68 11.66 -26.12 7.97
CA ILE A 68 12.82 -26.74 7.33
C ILE A 68 12.47 -27.16 5.90
N ASP A 69 13.38 -26.92 4.99
CA ASP A 69 13.40 -27.55 3.67
C ASP A 69 14.02 -28.94 3.82
N GLY A 70 13.20 -29.99 3.66
CA GLY A 70 13.64 -31.38 3.83
C GLY A 70 14.69 -31.86 2.83
N HIS A 71 14.89 -31.15 1.72
CA HIS A 71 15.89 -31.51 0.72
C HIS A 71 17.23 -30.82 0.96
N THR A 72 17.21 -29.53 1.22
CA THR A 72 18.44 -28.72 1.42
C THR A 72 18.90 -28.67 2.86
N GLY A 73 18.01 -28.89 3.83
CA GLY A 73 18.29 -28.72 5.26
C GLY A 73 18.21 -27.26 5.71
N LYS A 74 17.85 -26.31 4.81
CA LYS A 74 17.70 -24.92 5.17
C LYS A 74 16.57 -24.73 6.18
N VAL A 75 16.90 -24.11 7.31
CA VAL A 75 15.95 -23.78 8.38
C VAL A 75 15.62 -22.31 8.30
N THR A 76 14.33 -22.00 8.22
CA THR A 76 13.80 -20.63 8.26
C THR A 76 13.22 -20.37 9.64
N VAL A 77 13.76 -19.39 10.35
CA VAL A 77 13.36 -18.99 11.71
C VAL A 77 12.62 -17.65 11.60
N GLY A 78 11.31 -17.65 11.78
CA GLY A 78 10.47 -16.45 11.72
C GLY A 78 10.54 -15.62 13.00
N TYR A 79 10.32 -14.32 12.90
CA TYR A 79 10.39 -13.38 14.02
C TYR A 79 9.40 -13.71 15.16
N GLN A 80 8.30 -14.42 14.86
CA GLN A 80 7.32 -14.82 15.88
C GLN A 80 7.85 -15.94 16.81
N ALA A 81 8.91 -16.65 16.39
CA ALA A 81 9.53 -17.73 17.20
C ALA A 81 10.67 -17.22 18.07
N VAL A 82 11.15 -16.00 17.85
CA VAL A 82 12.39 -15.47 18.44
C VAL A 82 12.17 -14.06 18.95
N GLN A 83 12.77 -13.71 20.07
CA GLN A 83 12.75 -12.35 20.58
C GLN A 83 13.43 -11.39 19.59
N ALA A 84 12.76 -10.28 19.29
CA ALA A 84 13.27 -9.26 18.35
C ALA A 84 14.67 -8.79 18.75
N GLU A 85 15.54 -8.60 17.75
CA GLU A 85 16.93 -8.15 17.90
C GLU A 85 17.84 -9.07 18.74
N SER A 86 17.33 -10.23 19.21
CA SER A 86 18.17 -11.23 19.89
C SER A 86 19.08 -11.95 18.92
N GLU A 87 20.19 -12.47 19.44
CA GLU A 87 21.16 -13.23 18.65
C GLU A 87 20.66 -14.65 18.38
N ILE A 88 20.78 -15.11 17.14
CA ILE A 88 20.63 -16.50 16.73
C ILE A 88 22.03 -17.03 16.47
N VAL A 89 22.35 -18.17 17.08
CA VAL A 89 23.64 -18.83 16.95
C VAL A 89 23.42 -20.19 16.30
N ALA A 90 24.19 -20.52 15.29
CA ALA A 90 24.12 -21.81 14.61
C ALA A 90 25.50 -22.47 14.54
N THR A 91 25.52 -23.81 14.80
CA THR A 91 26.68 -24.68 14.62
C THR A 91 26.26 -25.93 13.87
N GLU A 92 27.20 -26.63 13.26
CA GLU A 92 26.93 -27.90 12.62
C GLU A 92 27.94 -28.99 12.96
N THR A 93 27.52 -30.23 12.82
CA THR A 93 28.37 -31.42 13.01
C THR A 93 28.19 -32.39 11.84
N LYS A 94 29.24 -33.19 11.60
CA LYS A 94 29.23 -34.29 10.65
C LYS A 94 29.58 -35.57 11.40
N GLY A 95 28.65 -36.54 11.39
CA GLY A 95 28.91 -37.83 12.09
C GLY A 95 29.36 -37.64 13.53
N ASN A 96 30.56 -38.10 13.84
CA ASN A 96 31.19 -37.99 15.18
C ASN A 96 32.19 -36.83 15.30
N SER A 97 32.13 -35.84 14.42
CA SER A 97 33.02 -34.68 14.47
C SER A 97 32.78 -33.78 15.69
N ASP A 98 33.72 -32.90 15.98
CA ASP A 98 33.42 -31.72 16.83
C ASP A 98 32.46 -30.80 16.11
N SER A 99 31.77 -29.93 16.88
CA SER A 99 30.97 -28.87 16.32
C SER A 99 31.83 -27.87 15.55
N SER A 100 31.28 -27.31 14.49
CA SER A 100 31.88 -26.20 13.78
C SER A 100 32.08 -24.97 14.66
N SER A 101 32.74 -23.95 14.15
CA SER A 101 32.61 -22.58 14.69
C SER A 101 31.19 -22.10 14.60
N GLU A 102 30.85 -21.15 15.44
CA GLU A 102 29.53 -20.54 15.47
C GLU A 102 29.33 -19.55 14.30
N SER A 103 28.18 -19.59 13.63
CA SER A 103 27.63 -18.50 12.83
C SER A 103 26.60 -17.75 13.67
N LYS A 104 26.64 -16.41 13.63
CA LYS A 104 25.79 -15.57 14.47
C LYS A 104 25.13 -14.46 13.67
N LEU A 105 23.84 -14.21 13.97
CA LEU A 105 23.10 -13.13 13.39
C LEU A 105 21.99 -12.68 14.34
N LYS A 106 21.63 -11.40 14.30
CA LYS A 106 20.47 -10.89 15.05
C LYS A 106 19.21 -11.06 14.26
N MET A 107 18.11 -11.45 14.95
CA MET A 107 16.77 -11.44 14.36
C MET A 107 16.40 -10.04 13.91
N PRO A 108 16.01 -9.83 12.65
CA PRO A 108 15.50 -8.54 12.20
C PRO A 108 14.33 -8.06 13.05
N ARG A 109 14.23 -6.75 13.22
CA ARG A 109 13.09 -6.14 13.89
C ARG A 109 11.94 -5.95 12.91
N LYS A 110 10.74 -6.38 13.31
CA LYS A 110 9.53 -6.04 12.58
C LYS A 110 9.08 -4.62 12.92
N GLU A 111 8.82 -3.81 11.90
CA GLU A 111 8.27 -2.47 12.06
C GLU A 111 6.83 -2.51 12.57
N VAL A 112 6.44 -1.47 13.29
CA VAL A 112 5.06 -1.31 13.79
C VAL A 112 4.14 -1.04 12.59
N THR A 113 2.99 -1.71 12.56
CA THR A 113 1.95 -1.47 11.55
C THR A 113 1.51 0.00 11.62
N PRO A 114 1.52 0.75 10.50
CA PRO A 114 1.08 2.13 10.47
C PRO A 114 -0.43 2.26 10.68
N GLU A 115 -0.90 3.47 10.95
CA GLU A 115 -2.31 3.81 10.88
C GLU A 115 -2.81 3.68 9.43
N ALA A 116 -4.13 3.69 9.22
CA ALA A 116 -4.69 3.68 7.88
C ALA A 116 -4.45 5.02 7.16
N PRO A 117 -4.23 5.03 5.82
CA PRO A 117 -4.07 6.27 5.06
C PRO A 117 -5.35 7.11 5.10
N ASP A 118 -5.21 8.42 4.95
CA ASP A 118 -6.37 9.30 4.77
C ASP A 118 -6.88 9.17 3.33
N VAL A 119 -8.20 8.98 3.18
CA VAL A 119 -8.86 8.88 1.88
C VAL A 119 -10.04 9.83 1.85
N GLU A 120 -9.99 10.83 0.99
CA GLU A 120 -10.99 11.90 0.92
C GLU A 120 -11.53 12.07 -0.51
N ALA A 121 -12.85 12.25 -0.62
CA ALA A 121 -13.51 12.52 -1.88
C ALA A 121 -13.87 14.02 -1.99
N SER A 122 -13.62 14.62 -3.16
CA SER A 122 -14.04 15.98 -3.47
C SER A 122 -15.14 15.97 -4.53
N GLU A 123 -16.35 16.33 -4.14
CA GLU A 123 -17.48 16.46 -5.04
C GLU A 123 -17.29 17.62 -6.05
N GLU A 124 -16.62 18.69 -5.64
CA GLU A 124 -16.37 19.86 -6.51
C GLU A 124 -15.37 19.54 -7.62
N GLN A 125 -14.26 18.87 -7.27
CA GLN A 125 -13.21 18.50 -8.22
C GLN A 125 -13.48 17.15 -8.89
N VAL A 126 -14.42 16.38 -8.37
CA VAL A 126 -14.75 15.02 -8.82
C VAL A 126 -13.52 14.12 -8.84
N ASN A 127 -12.82 14.09 -7.72
CA ASN A 127 -11.63 13.29 -7.51
C ASN A 127 -11.63 12.65 -6.13
N VAL A 128 -10.67 11.76 -5.91
CA VAL A 128 -10.33 11.19 -4.60
C VAL A 128 -8.85 11.47 -4.34
N GLU A 129 -8.54 11.93 -3.16
CA GLU A 129 -7.18 12.09 -2.66
C GLU A 129 -6.87 11.02 -1.63
N VAL A 130 -5.74 10.36 -1.78
CA VAL A 130 -5.22 9.35 -0.85
C VAL A 130 -3.88 9.86 -0.32
N THR A 131 -3.81 10.09 0.99
CA THR A 131 -2.60 10.63 1.64
C THR A 131 -2.04 9.60 2.63
N PRO A 132 -0.80 9.12 2.41
CA PRO A 132 -0.16 8.22 3.35
C PRO A 132 0.19 8.94 4.65
N LYS A 133 0.34 8.20 5.75
CA LYS A 133 0.88 8.71 7.01
C LYS A 133 2.40 8.92 6.91
N ASP A 134 2.94 9.80 7.72
CA ASP A 134 4.31 10.32 7.62
C ASP A 134 5.42 9.24 7.57
N ASP A 135 5.22 8.15 8.29
CA ASP A 135 6.20 7.06 8.41
C ASP A 135 6.06 5.99 7.33
N SER A 136 5.02 6.07 6.49
CA SER A 136 4.76 5.05 5.48
C SER A 136 5.79 5.07 4.35
N THR A 137 6.10 3.89 3.85
CA THR A 137 7.04 3.70 2.74
C THR A 137 6.39 3.12 1.50
N LYS A 138 5.15 2.62 1.63
CA LYS A 138 4.40 2.03 0.52
C LYS A 138 2.91 2.23 0.74
N LEU A 139 2.21 2.66 -0.29
CA LEU A 139 0.77 2.85 -0.37
C LEU A 139 0.22 1.97 -1.49
N ILE A 140 -0.80 1.18 -1.21
CA ILE A 140 -1.50 0.34 -2.20
C ILE A 140 -2.92 0.85 -2.31
N ILE A 141 -3.33 1.23 -3.51
CA ILE A 141 -4.66 1.74 -3.80
C ILE A 141 -5.34 0.80 -4.79
N ASN A 142 -6.51 0.28 -4.42
CA ASN A 142 -7.34 -0.56 -5.25
C ASN A 142 -8.56 0.24 -5.74
N TYR A 143 -8.94 0.05 -6.98
CA TYR A 143 -10.06 0.74 -7.61
C TYR A 143 -10.66 -0.09 -8.75
N THR A 144 -11.82 0.30 -9.23
CA THR A 144 -12.42 -0.24 -10.45
C THR A 144 -12.19 0.77 -11.58
N ASP A 145 -11.55 0.36 -12.67
CA ASP A 145 -11.31 1.23 -13.82
C ASP A 145 -12.62 1.56 -14.57
N THR A 146 -12.55 2.46 -15.55
CA THR A 146 -13.73 2.89 -16.34
C THR A 146 -14.34 1.79 -17.20
N ASN A 147 -13.66 0.65 -17.38
CA ASN A 147 -14.17 -0.54 -18.06
C ASN A 147 -14.84 -1.53 -17.10
N GLY A 148 -14.89 -1.22 -15.79
CA GLY A 148 -15.44 -2.09 -14.77
C GLY A 148 -14.48 -3.21 -14.31
N GLN A 149 -13.17 -3.08 -14.59
CA GLN A 149 -12.17 -4.05 -14.19
C GLN A 149 -11.48 -3.61 -12.89
N SER A 150 -11.25 -4.57 -11.98
CA SER A 150 -10.44 -4.31 -10.78
C SER A 150 -9.00 -4.00 -11.16
N SER A 151 -8.46 -2.93 -10.61
CA SER A 151 -7.10 -2.45 -10.82
C SER A 151 -6.49 -1.99 -9.51
N SER A 152 -5.16 -1.89 -9.48
CA SER A 152 -4.43 -1.35 -8.35
C SER A 152 -3.27 -0.47 -8.82
N ILE A 153 -2.84 0.44 -7.96
CA ILE A 153 -1.64 1.25 -8.14
C ILE A 153 -0.84 1.23 -6.84
N ILE A 154 0.47 1.21 -6.96
CA ILE A 154 1.38 1.18 -5.82
C ILE A 154 2.25 2.43 -5.86
N ALA A 155 2.21 3.22 -4.81
CA ALA A 155 3.18 4.28 -4.56
C ALA A 155 4.22 3.78 -3.55
N SER A 156 5.51 3.98 -3.85
CA SER A 156 6.63 3.56 -2.99
C SER A 156 7.59 4.71 -2.74
N LYS A 157 8.07 4.83 -1.50
CA LYS A 157 9.03 5.86 -1.06
C LYS A 157 10.43 5.30 -1.03
N ASN A 158 11.31 5.81 -1.88
CA ASN A 158 12.71 5.43 -1.94
C ASN A 158 13.60 6.68 -1.75
N GLY A 159 14.47 6.67 -0.75
CA GLY A 159 15.36 7.80 -0.49
C GLY A 159 14.62 9.11 -0.18
N GLY A 160 13.40 9.04 0.34
CA GLY A 160 12.58 10.21 0.67
C GLY A 160 11.65 10.68 -0.46
N VAL A 161 11.75 10.12 -1.67
CA VAL A 161 10.94 10.49 -2.84
C VAL A 161 9.95 9.36 -3.14
N TRP A 162 8.69 9.74 -3.38
CA TRP A 162 7.63 8.81 -3.78
C TRP A 162 7.59 8.61 -5.30
N SER A 163 7.27 7.40 -5.73
CA SER A 163 7.09 7.05 -7.14
C SER A 163 5.97 6.02 -7.30
N LEU A 164 5.28 6.05 -8.45
CA LEU A 164 4.27 5.05 -8.81
C LEU A 164 4.93 3.87 -9.54
N ASP A 165 4.38 2.66 -9.33
CA ASP A 165 4.78 1.44 -10.04
C ASP A 165 4.45 1.51 -11.55
N LYS A 166 3.43 2.29 -11.91
CA LYS A 166 2.98 2.52 -13.29
C LYS A 166 2.32 3.88 -13.44
N GLN A 167 2.39 4.44 -14.64
CA GLN A 167 1.68 5.66 -15.00
C GLN A 167 0.26 5.30 -15.46
N VAL A 168 -0.74 5.92 -14.86
CA VAL A 168 -2.15 5.80 -15.25
C VAL A 168 -2.68 7.19 -15.57
N PRO A 169 -3.31 7.41 -16.74
CA PRO A 169 -3.91 8.71 -17.06
C PRO A 169 -4.89 9.15 -15.98
N HIS A 170 -4.84 10.44 -15.61
CA HIS A 170 -5.70 11.06 -14.58
C HIS A 170 -5.46 10.52 -13.15
N ILE A 171 -4.33 9.87 -12.90
CA ILE A 171 -3.82 9.60 -11.56
C ILE A 171 -2.49 10.31 -11.41
N GLU A 172 -2.39 11.19 -10.43
CA GLU A 172 -1.23 12.03 -10.17
C GLU A 172 -0.66 11.73 -8.78
N LEU A 173 0.66 11.82 -8.66
CA LEU A 173 1.39 11.63 -7.41
C LEU A 173 2.17 12.90 -7.07
N ASP A 174 2.03 13.37 -5.84
CA ASP A 174 2.99 14.30 -5.24
C ASP A 174 4.18 13.52 -4.70
N GLU A 175 5.31 13.61 -5.41
CA GLU A 175 6.54 12.88 -5.08
C GLU A 175 7.14 13.25 -3.71
N THR A 176 6.75 14.39 -3.14
CA THR A 176 7.28 14.90 -1.87
C THR A 176 6.58 14.25 -0.67
N ASN A 177 5.26 14.17 -0.69
CA ASN A 177 4.45 13.71 0.44
C ASN A 177 3.74 12.37 0.19
N GLY A 178 3.76 11.87 -1.05
CA GLY A 178 3.14 10.60 -1.43
C GLY A 178 1.63 10.67 -1.67
N LYS A 179 1.04 11.88 -1.66
CA LYS A 179 -0.39 12.05 -1.94
C LYS A 179 -0.70 11.65 -3.38
N VAL A 180 -1.67 10.77 -3.55
CA VAL A 180 -2.17 10.33 -4.86
C VAL A 180 -3.53 10.95 -5.10
N THR A 181 -3.67 11.70 -6.19
CA THR A 181 -4.94 12.29 -6.64
C THR A 181 -5.49 11.46 -7.80
N ILE A 182 -6.70 10.96 -7.66
CA ILE A 182 -7.36 10.06 -8.61
C ILE A 182 -8.56 10.79 -9.21
N GLY A 183 -8.49 11.15 -10.49
CA GLY A 183 -9.57 11.80 -11.22
C GLY A 183 -10.67 10.82 -11.66
N TYR A 184 -11.91 11.32 -11.79
CA TYR A 184 -13.07 10.52 -12.22
C TYR A 184 -12.89 9.85 -13.59
N GLN A 185 -11.97 10.34 -14.42
CA GLN A 185 -11.69 9.74 -15.75
C GLN A 185 -10.90 8.43 -15.65
N ALA A 186 -10.26 8.15 -14.51
CA ALA A 186 -9.48 6.91 -14.28
C ALA A 186 -10.32 5.80 -13.65
N VAL A 187 -11.42 6.14 -13.00
CA VAL A 187 -12.18 5.24 -12.11
C VAL A 187 -13.67 5.25 -12.47
N LEU A 188 -14.32 4.11 -12.35
CA LEU A 188 -15.76 3.98 -12.56
C LEU A 188 -16.53 4.85 -11.54
N ALA A 189 -17.42 5.71 -12.04
CA ALA A 189 -18.19 6.62 -11.19
C ALA A 189 -19.01 5.86 -10.12
N GLY A 190 -18.94 6.33 -8.88
CA GLY A 190 -19.61 5.73 -7.74
C GLY A 190 -18.99 4.42 -7.22
N SER A 191 -17.93 3.90 -7.86
CA SER A 191 -17.24 2.70 -7.35
C SER A 191 -16.36 3.01 -6.14
N GLU A 192 -16.13 1.99 -5.32
CA GLU A 192 -15.26 2.06 -4.15
C GLU A 192 -13.79 2.16 -4.57
N ILE A 193 -13.08 3.05 -3.88
CA ILE A 193 -11.62 3.12 -3.85
C ILE A 193 -11.21 2.75 -2.44
N SER A 194 -10.25 1.83 -2.31
CA SER A 194 -9.70 1.44 -1.03
C SER A 194 -8.18 1.57 -1.01
N ALA A 195 -7.63 1.88 0.16
CA ALA A 195 -6.21 2.06 0.32
C ALA A 195 -5.69 1.45 1.63
N THR A 196 -4.50 0.86 1.55
CA THR A 196 -3.71 0.37 2.69
C THR A 196 -2.28 0.85 2.55
N GLU A 197 -1.56 0.92 3.64
CA GLU A 197 -0.15 1.30 3.63
C GLU A 197 0.72 0.42 4.51
N THR A 198 2.02 0.43 4.25
CA THR A 198 3.03 -0.26 5.06
C THR A 198 4.21 0.66 5.32
N LYS A 199 4.91 0.41 6.43
CA LYS A 199 6.18 1.00 6.81
C LYS A 199 7.26 -0.07 6.80
N GLY A 200 8.27 0.04 5.93
CA GLY A 200 9.31 -0.97 5.83
C GLY A 200 8.72 -2.39 5.70
N ASN A 201 9.06 -3.25 6.65
CA ASN A 201 8.60 -4.63 6.72
C ASN A 201 7.35 -4.83 7.62
N SER A 202 6.61 -3.76 7.96
CA SER A 202 5.39 -3.87 8.79
C SER A 202 4.29 -4.70 8.10
N ASP A 203 3.31 -5.13 8.87
CA ASP A 203 2.04 -5.57 8.30
C ASP A 203 1.33 -4.38 7.65
N ALA A 204 0.40 -4.66 6.73
CA ALA A 204 -0.42 -3.62 6.13
C ALA A 204 -1.33 -2.98 7.20
N SER A 205 -1.56 -1.68 7.07
CA SER A 205 -2.53 -0.95 7.86
C SER A 205 -3.95 -1.49 7.69
N MET A 206 -4.86 -1.02 8.50
CA MET A 206 -6.29 -1.14 8.20
C MET A 206 -6.59 -0.41 6.88
N GLU A 207 -7.62 -0.88 6.20
CA GLU A 207 -8.07 -0.33 4.92
C GLU A 207 -8.92 0.91 5.13
N SER A 208 -8.61 2.00 4.43
CA SER A 208 -9.48 3.18 4.29
C SER A 208 -10.24 3.12 2.97
N LYS A 209 -11.49 3.58 2.96
CA LYS A 209 -12.39 3.46 1.80
C LYS A 209 -13.20 4.72 1.57
N VAL A 210 -13.46 5.01 0.28
CA VAL A 210 -14.39 6.04 -0.16
C VAL A 210 -14.93 5.69 -1.56
N ASN A 211 -16.09 6.22 -1.92
CA ASN A 211 -16.59 6.06 -3.29
C ASN A 211 -16.14 7.24 -4.16
N MET A 212 -15.79 6.96 -5.43
CA MET A 212 -15.53 7.98 -6.43
C MET A 212 -16.78 8.85 -6.64
N PRO A 213 -16.69 10.18 -6.51
CA PRO A 213 -17.80 11.08 -6.78
C PRO A 213 -18.35 10.93 -8.20
N ILE A 214 -19.64 11.15 -8.38
CA ILE A 214 -20.28 11.08 -9.68
C ILE A 214 -20.26 12.47 -10.32
N LYS A 215 -19.60 12.59 -11.47
CA LYS A 215 -19.61 13.83 -12.22
C LYS A 215 -21.02 14.13 -12.74
N VAL A 216 -21.56 15.26 -12.32
CA VAL A 216 -22.82 15.74 -12.87
C VAL A 216 -22.61 16.14 -14.33
N PRO A 217 -23.47 15.69 -15.26
CA PRO A 217 -23.38 16.07 -16.66
C PRO A 217 -23.46 17.59 -16.85
N THR A 218 -22.70 18.12 -17.81
CA THR A 218 -22.83 19.52 -18.19
C THR A 218 -24.24 19.76 -18.68
N PRO A 219 -24.97 20.76 -18.14
CA PRO A 219 -26.32 21.04 -18.57
C PRO A 219 -26.35 21.49 -20.04
N ASP A 220 -27.46 21.24 -20.68
CA ASP A 220 -27.73 21.77 -22.04
C ASP A 220 -27.70 23.30 -22.07
N ALA A 221 -27.38 23.84 -23.24
CA ALA A 221 -27.45 25.29 -23.44
C ALA A 221 -28.87 25.80 -23.18
N PRO A 222 -29.02 26.98 -22.53
CA PRO A 222 -30.32 27.59 -22.29
C PRO A 222 -31.01 27.97 -23.61
N ILE A 223 -32.32 28.02 -23.59
CA ILE A 223 -33.10 28.55 -24.73
C ILE A 223 -33.10 30.08 -24.64
N ILE A 224 -32.76 30.71 -25.75
CA ILE A 224 -32.83 32.19 -25.90
C ILE A 224 -33.92 32.52 -26.92
N GLU A 225 -34.96 33.23 -26.49
CA GLU A 225 -36.08 33.64 -27.32
C GLU A 225 -36.14 35.15 -27.42
N LYS A 226 -36.36 35.67 -28.63
CA LYS A 226 -36.51 37.09 -28.88
C LYS A 226 -37.97 37.44 -29.03
N TYR A 227 -38.46 38.34 -28.19
CA TYR A 227 -39.82 38.87 -28.27
C TYR A 227 -39.80 40.27 -28.93
N VAL A 228 -40.23 40.30 -30.18
CA VAL A 228 -40.15 41.54 -31.00
C VAL A 228 -41.20 42.57 -30.56
N SER A 229 -42.35 42.13 -30.04
CA SER A 229 -43.45 42.97 -29.61
C SER A 229 -43.12 43.92 -28.46
N ASP A 230 -42.27 43.54 -27.58
CA ASP A 230 -41.89 44.31 -26.40
C ASP A 230 -40.38 44.57 -26.29
N ALA A 231 -39.63 44.23 -27.37
CA ALA A 231 -38.19 44.40 -27.48
C ALA A 231 -37.41 43.72 -26.34
N SER A 232 -37.89 42.57 -25.90
CA SER A 232 -37.26 41.80 -24.81
C SER A 232 -36.64 40.47 -25.30
N VAL A 233 -35.81 39.86 -24.44
CA VAL A 233 -35.22 38.55 -24.65
C VAL A 233 -35.56 37.69 -23.45
N GLY A 234 -36.18 36.53 -23.71
CA GLY A 234 -36.42 35.51 -22.71
C GLY A 234 -35.26 34.50 -22.70
N ILE A 235 -34.81 34.13 -21.55
CA ILE A 235 -33.78 33.13 -21.38
C ILE A 235 -34.30 32.08 -20.40
N SER A 236 -34.42 30.83 -20.89
CA SER A 236 -34.96 29.73 -20.13
C SER A 236 -33.87 28.65 -19.94
N PRO A 237 -33.56 28.25 -18.71
CA PRO A 237 -32.65 27.16 -18.47
C PRO A 237 -33.24 25.82 -18.96
N LYS A 238 -32.39 24.86 -19.34
CA LYS A 238 -32.78 23.50 -19.66
C LYS A 238 -32.28 22.54 -18.61
N GLY A 239 -33.10 21.53 -18.29
CA GLY A 239 -32.75 20.48 -17.35
C GLY A 239 -32.65 20.96 -15.89
N GLU A 240 -31.95 20.23 -15.08
CA GLU A 240 -31.80 20.46 -13.64
C GLU A 240 -30.63 21.41 -13.34
N VAL A 241 -30.75 22.67 -13.70
CA VAL A 241 -29.72 23.68 -13.41
C VAL A 241 -30.12 24.53 -12.20
N THR A 242 -29.13 24.90 -11.41
CA THR A 242 -29.30 25.71 -10.20
C THR A 242 -28.81 27.14 -10.40
N GLN A 243 -28.08 27.42 -11.49
CA GLN A 243 -27.54 28.72 -11.76
C GLN A 243 -27.50 29.01 -13.27
N LEU A 244 -27.84 30.24 -13.65
CA LEU A 244 -27.75 30.75 -15.02
C LEU A 244 -26.97 32.07 -15.02
N ILE A 245 -25.89 32.12 -15.78
CA ILE A 245 -25.09 33.34 -15.94
C ILE A 245 -25.39 33.97 -17.29
N ILE A 246 -25.94 35.16 -17.27
CA ILE A 246 -26.32 35.95 -18.48
C ILE A 246 -25.31 37.08 -18.63
N LYS A 247 -24.54 37.08 -19.72
CA LYS A 247 -23.63 38.16 -20.08
C LYS A 247 -24.28 39.02 -21.12
N TYR A 248 -24.24 40.33 -20.96
CA TYR A 248 -24.84 41.33 -21.89
C TYR A 248 -23.95 42.55 -22.03
N ILE A 249 -24.23 43.34 -23.04
CA ILE A 249 -23.56 44.63 -23.28
C ILE A 249 -24.52 45.75 -22.85
N THR A 250 -24.08 46.62 -21.94
CA THR A 250 -24.86 47.74 -21.47
C THR A 250 -25.00 48.81 -22.58
N PRO A 251 -25.94 49.76 -22.48
CA PRO A 251 -26.07 50.87 -23.44
C PRO A 251 -24.78 51.69 -23.62
N GLU A 252 -23.92 51.73 -22.61
CA GLU A 252 -22.60 52.37 -22.62
C GLU A 252 -21.51 51.53 -23.30
N GLY A 253 -21.85 50.35 -23.83
CA GLY A 253 -20.93 49.47 -24.53
C GLY A 253 -20.04 48.62 -23.59
N LYS A 254 -20.36 48.53 -22.31
CA LYS A 254 -19.61 47.70 -21.34
C LYS A 254 -20.21 46.30 -21.21
N VAL A 255 -19.36 45.31 -21.06
CA VAL A 255 -19.82 43.95 -20.74
C VAL A 255 -20.20 43.88 -19.28
N ASP A 256 -21.40 43.38 -18.98
CA ASP A 256 -21.88 43.11 -17.62
C ASP A 256 -22.55 41.74 -17.55
N SER A 257 -22.87 41.26 -16.34
CA SER A 257 -23.51 39.96 -16.15
C SER A 257 -24.58 40.00 -15.06
N ILE A 258 -25.59 39.17 -15.23
CA ILE A 258 -26.59 38.84 -14.22
C ILE A 258 -26.48 37.36 -13.90
N ILE A 259 -26.63 37.04 -12.64
CA ILE A 259 -26.69 35.65 -12.16
C ILE A 259 -28.10 35.39 -11.63
N ALA A 260 -28.78 34.46 -12.28
CA ALA A 260 -30.02 33.90 -11.77
C ALA A 260 -29.69 32.61 -11.00
N SER A 261 -30.11 32.53 -9.76
CA SER A 261 -29.89 31.34 -8.91
C SER A 261 -31.22 30.74 -8.49
N LYS A 262 -31.32 29.42 -8.52
CA LYS A 262 -32.49 28.65 -8.12
C LYS A 262 -32.33 28.22 -6.66
N ASN A 263 -33.26 28.61 -5.80
CA ASN A 263 -33.42 28.11 -4.45
C ASN A 263 -34.73 27.33 -4.40
N GLU A 264 -34.63 26.03 -4.17
CA GLU A 264 -35.74 25.10 -4.26
C GLU A 264 -36.43 25.20 -5.63
N GLU A 265 -37.62 25.76 -5.72
CA GLU A 265 -38.37 25.96 -6.98
C GLU A 265 -38.38 27.40 -7.46
N THR A 266 -37.73 28.32 -6.75
CA THR A 266 -37.80 29.77 -7.03
C THR A 266 -36.47 30.29 -7.59
N TRP A 267 -36.54 31.04 -8.71
CA TRP A 267 -35.38 31.72 -9.26
C TRP A 267 -35.31 33.17 -8.74
N SER A 268 -34.12 33.60 -8.37
CA SER A 268 -33.82 34.97 -7.96
C SER A 268 -32.62 35.53 -8.74
N LEU A 269 -32.60 36.83 -8.97
CA LEU A 269 -31.49 37.54 -9.60
C LEU A 269 -30.57 38.11 -8.51
N ASN A 270 -29.26 38.10 -8.76
CA ASN A 270 -28.27 38.68 -7.86
C ASN A 270 -28.30 40.21 -7.83
N LYS A 271 -28.89 40.85 -8.83
CA LYS A 271 -29.10 42.31 -8.94
C LYS A 271 -30.28 42.62 -9.81
N GLU A 272 -30.88 43.78 -9.56
CA GLU A 272 -31.88 44.38 -10.47
C GLU A 272 -31.16 45.00 -11.66
N VAL A 273 -31.78 44.89 -12.82
CA VAL A 273 -31.31 45.55 -14.05
C VAL A 273 -32.31 46.65 -14.39
N PRO A 274 -31.84 47.92 -14.57
CA PRO A 274 -32.71 49.03 -14.87
C PRO A 274 -33.42 48.88 -16.20
#